data_d0c9982f06d99ebb54957b1c48d5fa8b
#
_entry.id   d0c9982f06d99ebb54957b1c48d5fa8b
#
_cell.length_a   1.000
_cell.length_b   1.000
_cell.length_c   1.000
_cell.angle_alpha   90.00
_cell.angle_beta   90.00
_cell.angle_gamma   90.00
#
_symmetry.space_group_name_H-M   'P 1'
#
loop_
_entity.id
_entity.type
_entity.pdbx_description
1 polymer ?
#
loop_
_entity_poly.entity_id
_entity_poly.type
_entity_poly.pdbx_seq_one_letter_code
_entity_poly.pdbx_strand_id
1 'polypeptide(L)'
;MSGSTKKHLFIPDVHCKNETDKTYLRAIGNLIVDMKPDVVVHIGDHWDMASLSSYEDRSSAYFHDKTYAEDIQAGIDGMDQLLGPLKKYQKRRTINKKKGYSPRLVFCLGNHENRISRAVHKDPRLEGTVGYHDLKLKEYGWEVHNFLDIVEIDGILYSHYFVNPLSLTKNPLSGNIENRLQKVGQSFSQGHQQVYQHGMIHDALGRPKLGLVWGTCYEHDEDYLGPQGNARFDGVMMKNEVSNGFYCGMPLSLNYLKEKYL
;
A
#
# COMPACT_ATOMS: atom_id res chain seq x y z
N MET A 1 10.33 27.26 -14.93
CA MET A 1 9.25 26.53 -15.65
C MET A 1 8.35 25.91 -14.60
N SER A 2 7.12 26.41 -14.41
CA SER A 2 6.17 25.77 -13.51
C SER A 2 5.64 24.50 -14.20
N GLY A 3 6.28 23.37 -13.91
CA GLY A 3 5.68 22.08 -14.27
C GLY A 3 4.30 21.98 -13.64
N SER A 4 3.32 21.42 -14.36
CA SER A 4 2.00 21.13 -13.80
C SER A 4 2.19 20.26 -12.55
N THR A 5 1.67 20.71 -11.41
CA THR A 5 1.65 19.91 -10.17
C THR A 5 0.80 18.66 -10.37
N LYS A 6 1.22 17.58 -9.75
CA LYS A 6 0.52 16.28 -9.83
C LYS A 6 -0.24 15.95 -8.54
N LYS A 7 -1.09 14.95 -8.63
CA LYS A 7 -1.77 14.36 -7.48
C LYS A 7 -1.36 12.91 -7.32
N HIS A 8 -0.97 12.51 -6.12
CA HIS A 8 -0.74 11.09 -5.79
C HIS A 8 -1.77 10.62 -4.76
N LEU A 9 -2.30 9.43 -4.95
CA LEU A 9 -3.03 8.71 -3.90
C LEU A 9 -2.10 7.65 -3.32
N PHE A 10 -1.87 7.70 -2.01
CA PHE A 10 -1.14 6.69 -1.26
C PHE A 10 -2.14 5.79 -0.54
N ILE A 11 -2.07 4.49 -0.80
CA ILE A 11 -2.88 3.44 -0.17
C ILE A 11 -1.95 2.62 0.74
N PRO A 12 -2.17 2.68 2.06
CA PRO A 12 -1.45 1.86 3.04
C PRO A 12 -1.74 0.36 2.94
N ASP A 13 -1.24 -0.39 3.90
CA ASP A 13 -1.44 -1.83 4.06
C ASP A 13 -2.92 -2.15 4.23
N VAL A 14 -3.42 -3.18 3.54
CA VAL A 14 -4.85 -3.53 3.46
C VAL A 14 -5.16 -4.85 4.17
N HIS A 15 -4.22 -5.79 4.18
CA HIS A 15 -4.35 -7.10 4.82
C HIS A 15 -5.68 -7.80 4.51
N CYS A 16 -5.98 -8.01 3.22
CA CYS A 16 -7.17 -8.74 2.79
C CYS A 16 -7.16 -10.16 3.35
N LYS A 17 -8.16 -10.47 4.17
CA LYS A 17 -8.45 -11.81 4.71
C LYS A 17 -9.76 -12.33 4.12
N ASN A 18 -9.94 -13.65 4.09
CA ASN A 18 -11.13 -14.27 3.48
C ASN A 18 -12.42 -13.82 4.18
N GLU A 19 -12.40 -13.79 5.50
CA GLU A 19 -13.54 -13.48 6.36
C GLU A 19 -13.87 -12.00 6.54
N THR A 20 -13.03 -11.08 6.04
CA THR A 20 -13.21 -9.64 6.28
C THR A 20 -14.00 -8.95 5.17
N ASP A 21 -14.78 -7.93 5.53
CA ASP A 21 -15.42 -7.05 4.55
C ASP A 21 -14.37 -6.21 3.80
N LYS A 22 -14.51 -6.13 2.49
CA LYS A 22 -13.62 -5.41 1.59
C LYS A 22 -14.33 -4.27 0.85
N THR A 23 -15.59 -3.98 1.21
CA THR A 23 -16.38 -2.97 0.49
C THR A 23 -15.82 -1.56 0.60
N TYR A 24 -15.10 -1.24 1.68
CA TYR A 24 -14.38 0.03 1.82
C TYR A 24 -13.35 0.28 0.70
N LEU A 25 -12.78 -0.77 0.10
CA LEU A 25 -11.88 -0.65 -1.06
C LEU A 25 -12.62 -0.11 -2.28
N ARG A 26 -13.91 -0.41 -2.43
CA ARG A 26 -14.74 0.19 -3.47
C ARG A 26 -14.94 1.69 -3.25
N ALA A 27 -15.04 2.14 -1.99
CA ALA A 27 -15.06 3.58 -1.70
C ALA A 27 -13.75 4.27 -2.13
N ILE A 28 -12.59 3.64 -1.89
CA ILE A 28 -11.29 4.12 -2.38
C ILE A 28 -11.26 4.12 -3.92
N GLY A 29 -11.79 3.10 -4.56
CA GLY A 29 -11.92 3.05 -6.02
C GLY A 29 -12.79 4.18 -6.59
N ASN A 30 -13.89 4.53 -5.91
CA ASN A 30 -14.73 5.67 -6.27
C ASN A 30 -14.00 7.00 -6.03
N LEU A 31 -13.21 7.14 -4.96
CA LEU A 31 -12.32 8.28 -4.72
C LEU A 31 -11.34 8.47 -5.89
N ILE A 32 -10.72 7.38 -6.40
CA ILE A 32 -9.80 7.44 -7.55
C ILE A 32 -10.50 8.05 -8.76
N VAL A 33 -11.75 7.64 -9.03
CA VAL A 33 -12.52 8.15 -10.16
C VAL A 33 -12.93 9.61 -9.96
N ASP A 34 -13.25 10.03 -8.74
CA ASP A 34 -13.68 11.39 -8.39
C ASP A 34 -12.50 12.38 -8.41
N MET A 35 -11.46 12.10 -7.61
CA MET A 35 -10.32 12.99 -7.39
C MET A 35 -9.30 12.96 -8.53
N LYS A 36 -9.28 11.87 -9.32
CA LYS A 36 -8.39 11.67 -10.48
C LYS A 36 -6.91 11.92 -10.16
N PRO A 37 -6.31 11.19 -9.21
CA PRO A 37 -4.87 11.27 -9.00
C PRO A 37 -4.11 10.88 -10.27
N ASP A 38 -2.97 11.53 -10.53
CA ASP A 38 -2.08 11.16 -11.64
C ASP A 38 -1.38 9.84 -11.37
N VAL A 39 -1.08 9.59 -10.10
CA VAL A 39 -0.42 8.37 -9.62
C VAL A 39 -1.20 7.78 -8.45
N VAL A 40 -1.39 6.47 -8.45
CA VAL A 40 -1.89 5.69 -7.30
C VAL A 40 -0.76 4.77 -6.86
N VAL A 41 -0.31 4.91 -5.62
CA VAL A 41 0.72 4.06 -5.02
C VAL A 41 0.09 3.18 -3.96
N HIS A 42 0.10 1.88 -4.17
CA HIS A 42 -0.21 0.88 -3.14
C HIS A 42 1.11 0.40 -2.55
N ILE A 43 1.27 0.53 -1.23
CA ILE A 43 2.56 0.32 -0.58
C ILE A 43 2.84 -1.15 -0.20
N GLY A 44 1.98 -2.07 -0.61
CA GLY A 44 2.09 -3.50 -0.33
C GLY A 44 1.24 -3.95 0.85
N ASP A 45 1.47 -5.17 1.28
CA ASP A 45 0.66 -5.86 2.27
C ASP A 45 -0.85 -5.74 1.96
N HIS A 46 -1.18 -5.93 0.67
CA HIS A 46 -2.58 -6.03 0.24
C HIS A 46 -3.17 -7.38 0.60
N TRP A 47 -2.39 -8.44 0.40
CA TRP A 47 -2.69 -9.80 0.83
C TRP A 47 -2.19 -10.03 2.25
N ASP A 48 -2.99 -10.63 3.12
CA ASP A 48 -2.52 -11.00 4.46
C ASP A 48 -1.58 -12.21 4.42
N MET A 49 -1.80 -13.14 3.48
CA MET A 49 -0.97 -14.34 3.29
C MET A 49 -0.76 -15.14 4.59
N ALA A 50 -1.80 -15.32 5.37
CA ALA A 50 -1.76 -15.99 6.67
C ALA A 50 -1.26 -17.43 6.58
N SER A 51 -1.65 -18.17 5.51
CA SER A 51 -1.22 -19.56 5.27
C SER A 51 0.29 -19.73 5.13
N LEU A 52 1.02 -18.67 4.75
CA LEU A 52 2.48 -18.67 4.60
C LEU A 52 3.19 -17.98 5.79
N SER A 53 2.49 -17.69 6.88
CA SER A 53 3.10 -17.12 8.07
C SER A 53 4.21 -18.05 8.61
N SER A 54 5.30 -17.46 9.09
CA SER A 54 6.39 -18.18 9.75
C SER A 54 6.55 -17.79 11.23
N TYR A 55 5.62 -16.97 11.74
CA TYR A 55 5.64 -16.52 13.13
C TYR A 55 4.88 -17.49 14.05
N GLU A 56 3.93 -18.23 13.49
CA GLU A 56 3.13 -19.20 14.21
C GLU A 56 3.68 -20.64 14.01
N ASP A 57 3.52 -21.48 15.03
CA ASP A 57 3.84 -22.92 14.92
C ASP A 57 2.87 -23.55 13.89
N ARG A 58 3.41 -24.25 12.90
CA ARG A 58 2.64 -24.90 11.84
C ARG A 58 1.65 -25.96 12.35
N SER A 59 1.86 -26.48 13.54
CA SER A 59 0.95 -27.41 14.23
C SER A 59 -0.19 -26.70 14.97
N SER A 60 -0.17 -25.37 15.04
CA SER A 60 -1.16 -24.61 15.80
C SER A 60 -2.51 -24.57 15.10
N ALA A 61 -3.58 -24.42 15.88
CA ALA A 61 -4.93 -24.22 15.38
C ALA A 61 -5.06 -22.95 14.52
N TYR A 62 -4.08 -22.04 14.57
CA TYR A 62 -4.01 -20.83 13.71
C TYR A 62 -4.10 -21.16 12.22
N PHE A 63 -3.54 -22.30 11.77
CA PHE A 63 -3.55 -22.71 10.37
C PHE A 63 -4.76 -23.55 9.96
N HIS A 64 -5.65 -23.91 10.91
CA HIS A 64 -6.92 -24.53 10.55
C HIS A 64 -7.70 -23.57 9.64
N ASP A 65 -8.16 -24.07 8.52
CA ASP A 65 -8.97 -23.31 7.55
C ASP A 65 -8.23 -22.14 6.84
N LYS A 66 -6.88 -22.13 6.85
CA LYS A 66 -6.08 -21.14 6.11
C LYS A 66 -5.30 -21.80 5.00
N THR A 67 -5.73 -21.58 3.77
CA THR A 67 -5.08 -22.12 2.58
C THR A 67 -4.49 -21.01 1.71
N TYR A 68 -3.45 -21.34 0.96
CA TYR A 68 -2.85 -20.42 -0.02
C TYR A 68 -3.87 -19.92 -1.04
N ALA A 69 -4.76 -20.80 -1.51
CA ALA A 69 -5.77 -20.44 -2.50
C ALA A 69 -6.76 -19.41 -1.96
N GLU A 70 -7.17 -19.54 -0.69
CA GLU A 70 -8.05 -18.57 -0.01
C GLU A 70 -7.37 -17.24 0.20
N ASP A 71 -6.10 -17.22 0.62
CA ASP A 71 -5.33 -15.99 0.74
C ASP A 71 -5.23 -15.25 -0.61
N ILE A 72 -4.93 -15.99 -1.69
CA ILE A 72 -4.87 -15.40 -3.05
C ILE A 72 -6.23 -14.84 -3.44
N GLN A 73 -7.31 -15.59 -3.25
CA GLN A 73 -8.65 -15.15 -3.63
C GLN A 73 -9.10 -13.93 -2.82
N ALA A 74 -8.81 -13.89 -1.52
CA ALA A 74 -9.13 -12.75 -0.67
C ALA A 74 -8.54 -11.44 -1.19
N GLY A 75 -7.28 -11.45 -1.61
CA GLY A 75 -6.64 -10.26 -2.17
C GLY A 75 -7.14 -9.93 -3.59
N ILE A 76 -7.45 -10.93 -4.41
CA ILE A 76 -8.09 -10.72 -5.73
C ILE A 76 -9.44 -10.02 -5.56
N ASP A 77 -10.27 -10.48 -4.62
CA ASP A 77 -11.56 -9.86 -4.31
C ASP A 77 -11.37 -8.40 -3.86
N GLY A 78 -10.34 -8.13 -3.05
CA GLY A 78 -9.95 -6.79 -2.65
C GLY A 78 -9.56 -5.92 -3.84
N MET A 79 -8.73 -6.43 -4.76
CA MET A 79 -8.33 -5.72 -5.98
C MET A 79 -9.52 -5.43 -6.90
N ASP A 80 -10.45 -6.35 -7.03
CA ASP A 80 -11.67 -6.15 -7.82
C ASP A 80 -12.56 -5.06 -7.21
N GLN A 81 -12.68 -4.99 -5.88
CA GLN A 81 -13.35 -3.88 -5.21
C GLN A 81 -12.62 -2.55 -5.47
N LEU A 82 -11.30 -2.51 -5.30
CA LEU A 82 -10.49 -1.31 -5.44
C LEU A 82 -10.50 -0.76 -6.88
N LEU A 83 -10.26 -1.59 -7.87
CA LEU A 83 -10.11 -1.16 -9.27
C LEU A 83 -11.39 -1.27 -10.10
N GLY A 84 -12.43 -1.92 -9.60
CA GLY A 84 -13.71 -2.08 -10.28
C GLY A 84 -14.33 -0.75 -10.72
N PRO A 85 -14.43 0.28 -9.84
CA PRO A 85 -14.94 1.61 -10.23
C PRO A 85 -14.14 2.26 -11.35
N LEU A 86 -12.80 2.19 -11.32
CA LEU A 86 -11.94 2.73 -12.37
C LEU A 86 -12.14 2.00 -13.70
N LYS A 87 -12.16 0.66 -13.70
CA LYS A 87 -12.42 -0.15 -14.90
C LYS A 87 -13.79 0.16 -15.50
N LYS A 88 -14.84 0.28 -14.67
CA LYS A 88 -16.19 0.66 -15.09
C LYS A 88 -16.23 2.07 -15.70
N TYR A 89 -15.56 3.03 -15.07
CA TYR A 89 -15.44 4.39 -15.58
C TYR A 89 -14.73 4.40 -16.95
N GLN A 90 -13.60 3.75 -17.09
CA GLN A 90 -12.82 3.67 -18.34
C GLN A 90 -13.66 3.04 -19.47
N LYS A 91 -14.31 1.90 -19.22
CA LYS A 91 -15.21 1.23 -20.19
C LYS A 91 -16.30 2.17 -20.68
N ARG A 92 -16.97 2.90 -19.76
CA ARG A 92 -18.02 3.88 -20.12
C ARG A 92 -17.47 5.03 -20.96
N ARG A 93 -16.26 5.52 -20.67
CA ARG A 93 -15.61 6.59 -21.43
C ARG A 93 -15.28 6.14 -22.86
N THR A 94 -14.75 4.92 -23.01
CA THR A 94 -14.44 4.33 -24.33
C THR A 94 -15.70 4.16 -25.17
N ILE A 95 -16.77 3.57 -24.61
CA ILE A 95 -18.06 3.40 -25.32
C ILE A 95 -18.59 4.76 -25.80
N ASN A 96 -18.51 5.79 -24.97
CA ASN A 96 -19.01 7.12 -25.30
C ASN A 96 -18.01 7.98 -26.10
N LYS A 97 -16.90 7.44 -26.57
CA LYS A 97 -15.84 8.13 -27.32
C LYS A 97 -15.35 9.41 -26.64
N LYS A 98 -15.32 9.42 -25.29
CA LYS A 98 -14.85 10.56 -24.49
C LYS A 98 -13.43 10.33 -24.00
N LYS A 99 -12.64 11.39 -23.79
CA LYS A 99 -11.29 11.31 -23.24
C LYS A 99 -11.31 10.48 -21.93
N GLY A 100 -10.51 9.44 -21.91
CA GLY A 100 -10.35 8.57 -20.74
C GLY A 100 -9.51 9.22 -19.63
N TYR A 101 -9.52 8.55 -18.48
CA TYR A 101 -8.59 8.81 -17.39
C TYR A 101 -7.92 7.47 -17.04
N SER A 102 -6.60 7.47 -16.97
CA SER A 102 -5.78 6.29 -16.65
C SER A 102 -4.62 6.77 -15.79
N PRO A 103 -4.69 6.61 -14.46
CA PRO A 103 -3.58 6.94 -13.59
C PRO A 103 -2.41 5.96 -13.79
N ARG A 104 -1.19 6.37 -13.45
CA ARG A 104 -0.09 5.44 -13.22
C ARG A 104 -0.39 4.67 -11.94
N LEU A 105 -0.44 3.34 -12.03
CA LEU A 105 -0.67 2.45 -10.89
C LEU A 105 0.67 1.83 -10.48
N VAL A 106 1.13 2.09 -9.27
CA VAL A 106 2.42 1.60 -8.73
C VAL A 106 2.16 0.74 -7.50
N PHE A 107 2.68 -0.47 -7.49
CA PHE A 107 2.57 -1.41 -6.38
C PHE A 107 3.95 -1.80 -5.85
N CYS A 108 4.23 -1.49 -4.61
CA CYS A 108 5.42 -1.93 -3.92
C CYS A 108 5.09 -3.19 -3.12
N LEU A 109 5.65 -4.34 -3.48
CA LEU A 109 5.41 -5.59 -2.73
C LEU A 109 5.79 -5.42 -1.26
N GLY A 110 4.91 -5.84 -0.36
CA GLY A 110 5.13 -5.83 1.07
C GLY A 110 5.75 -7.13 1.60
N ASN A 111 5.94 -7.19 2.90
CA ASN A 111 6.51 -8.39 3.53
C ASN A 111 5.52 -9.57 3.55
N HIS A 112 4.22 -9.33 3.47
CA HIS A 112 3.21 -10.37 3.36
C HIS A 112 3.22 -11.00 1.96
N GLU A 113 3.24 -10.23 0.88
CA GLU A 113 3.44 -10.79 -0.46
C GLU A 113 4.81 -11.50 -0.57
N ASN A 114 5.85 -10.96 0.10
CA ASN A 114 7.18 -11.58 0.10
C ASN A 114 7.22 -12.94 0.82
N ARG A 115 6.18 -13.32 1.60
CA ARG A 115 6.04 -14.69 2.14
C ARG A 115 6.01 -15.73 1.03
N ILE A 116 5.44 -15.40 -0.15
CA ILE A 116 5.43 -16.26 -1.33
C ILE A 116 6.88 -16.59 -1.77
N SER A 117 7.71 -15.57 -2.00
CA SER A 117 9.12 -15.77 -2.40
C SER A 117 9.89 -16.55 -1.33
N ARG A 118 9.66 -16.24 -0.05
CA ARG A 118 10.29 -16.98 1.06
C ARG A 118 9.88 -18.44 1.12
N ALA A 119 8.62 -18.76 0.83
CA ALA A 119 8.12 -20.13 0.79
C ALA A 119 8.79 -20.93 -0.33
N VAL A 120 8.86 -20.36 -1.55
CA VAL A 120 9.54 -20.97 -2.69
C VAL A 120 11.04 -21.16 -2.42
N HIS A 121 11.70 -20.15 -1.84
CA HIS A 121 13.12 -20.26 -1.48
C HIS A 121 13.37 -21.35 -0.43
N LYS A 122 12.45 -21.56 0.49
CA LYS A 122 12.53 -22.60 1.54
C LYS A 122 12.24 -24.00 1.00
N ASP A 123 11.33 -24.09 0.03
CA ASP A 123 10.97 -25.34 -0.66
C ASP A 123 10.94 -25.13 -2.18
N PRO A 124 12.08 -25.36 -2.86
CA PRO A 124 12.19 -25.16 -4.32
C PRO A 124 11.21 -26.00 -5.15
N ARG A 125 10.59 -27.05 -4.57
CA ARG A 125 9.57 -27.84 -5.27
C ARG A 125 8.29 -27.05 -5.57
N LEU A 126 8.10 -25.89 -4.90
CA LEU A 126 7.00 -24.98 -5.12
C LEU A 126 7.24 -24.05 -6.33
N GLU A 127 8.46 -24.05 -6.91
CA GLU A 127 8.79 -23.20 -8.05
C GLU A 127 7.87 -23.51 -9.25
N GLY A 128 7.29 -22.46 -9.82
CA GLY A 128 6.34 -22.57 -10.93
C GLY A 128 4.91 -22.94 -10.53
N THR A 129 4.69 -23.43 -9.30
CA THR A 129 3.34 -23.72 -8.78
C THR A 129 2.80 -22.59 -7.92
N VAL A 130 3.68 -21.94 -7.16
CA VAL A 130 3.36 -20.80 -6.28
C VAL A 130 4.26 -19.63 -6.67
N GLY A 131 3.69 -18.44 -6.79
CA GLY A 131 4.49 -17.29 -7.21
C GLY A 131 3.73 -15.97 -7.22
N TYR A 132 4.45 -14.88 -7.46
CA TYR A 132 3.83 -13.54 -7.60
C TYR A 132 2.87 -13.42 -8.79
N HIS A 133 2.92 -14.35 -9.75
CA HIS A 133 1.96 -14.41 -10.84
C HIS A 133 0.53 -14.68 -10.36
N ASP A 134 0.36 -15.39 -9.24
CA ASP A 134 -0.95 -15.68 -8.65
C ASP A 134 -1.67 -14.41 -8.18
N LEU A 135 -0.91 -13.36 -7.84
CA LEU A 135 -1.45 -12.06 -7.42
C LEU A 135 -2.08 -11.27 -8.58
N LYS A 136 -1.84 -11.65 -9.82
CA LYS A 136 -2.36 -11.01 -11.06
C LYS A 136 -2.14 -9.50 -11.15
N LEU A 137 -1.16 -8.95 -10.43
CA LEU A 137 -0.93 -7.50 -10.34
C LEU A 137 -0.72 -6.85 -11.71
N LYS A 138 0.03 -7.52 -12.61
CA LYS A 138 0.25 -7.02 -13.98
C LYS A 138 -1.04 -7.00 -14.81
N GLU A 139 -1.94 -7.97 -14.61
CA GLU A 139 -3.25 -8.04 -15.29
C GLU A 139 -4.17 -6.90 -14.82
N TYR A 140 -4.02 -6.46 -13.57
CA TYR A 140 -4.68 -5.28 -13.03
C TYR A 140 -4.08 -3.96 -13.55
N GLY A 141 -2.92 -4.00 -14.20
CA GLY A 141 -2.22 -2.83 -14.74
C GLY A 141 -1.25 -2.16 -13.77
N TRP A 142 -0.86 -2.84 -12.70
CA TRP A 142 0.13 -2.34 -11.77
C TRP A 142 1.56 -2.45 -12.32
N GLU A 143 2.33 -1.36 -12.16
CA GLU A 143 3.78 -1.37 -12.20
C GLU A 143 4.27 -1.94 -10.86
N VAL A 144 4.88 -3.11 -10.88
CA VAL A 144 5.23 -3.86 -9.65
C VAL A 144 6.70 -3.71 -9.33
N HIS A 145 6.99 -3.32 -8.10
CA HIS A 145 8.34 -3.22 -7.53
C HIS A 145 8.52 -4.27 -6.44
N ASN A 146 9.70 -4.88 -6.38
CA ASN A 146 9.97 -5.94 -5.42
C ASN A 146 9.98 -5.41 -3.98
N PHE A 147 9.85 -6.32 -3.05
CA PHE A 147 9.94 -6.01 -1.63
C PHE A 147 11.26 -5.29 -1.30
N LEU A 148 11.15 -4.14 -0.64
CA LEU A 148 12.22 -3.20 -0.28
C LEU A 148 12.86 -2.43 -1.47
N ASP A 149 12.40 -2.60 -2.70
CA ASP A 149 12.76 -1.68 -3.77
C ASP A 149 12.31 -0.25 -3.41
N ILE A 150 13.13 0.72 -3.74
CA ILE A 150 12.81 2.14 -3.57
C ILE A 150 12.43 2.72 -4.91
N VAL A 151 11.24 3.30 -4.99
CA VAL A 151 10.72 3.94 -6.20
C VAL A 151 10.63 5.44 -5.97
N GLU A 152 11.27 6.22 -6.82
CA GLU A 152 11.12 7.68 -6.79
C GLU A 152 10.05 8.13 -7.79
N ILE A 153 9.08 8.91 -7.31
CA ILE A 153 8.04 9.50 -8.13
C ILE A 153 7.90 10.97 -7.74
N ASP A 154 8.16 11.86 -8.68
CA ASP A 154 8.03 13.31 -8.51
C ASP A 154 8.77 13.85 -7.26
N GLY A 155 9.93 13.24 -6.92
CA GLY A 155 10.78 13.62 -5.79
C GLY A 155 10.40 13.00 -4.44
N ILE A 156 9.39 12.11 -4.42
CA ILE A 156 9.00 11.34 -3.23
C ILE A 156 9.48 9.89 -3.38
N LEU A 157 10.16 9.37 -2.39
CA LEU A 157 10.56 7.96 -2.31
C LEU A 157 9.41 7.13 -1.73
N TYR A 158 9.11 6.01 -2.38
CA TYR A 158 8.14 5.02 -1.93
C TYR A 158 8.83 3.67 -1.76
N SER A 159 8.60 3.02 -0.65
CA SER A 159 8.97 1.63 -0.37
C SER A 159 8.04 1.09 0.69
N HIS A 160 7.82 -0.23 0.73
CA HIS A 160 7.00 -0.81 1.78
C HIS A 160 7.50 -0.37 3.17
N TYR A 161 8.81 -0.42 3.40
CA TYR A 161 9.48 0.33 4.45
C TYR A 161 10.95 0.59 4.09
N PHE A 162 11.56 1.55 4.78
CA PHE A 162 12.98 1.87 4.65
C PHE A 162 13.77 1.17 5.75
N VAL A 163 14.92 0.60 5.39
CA VAL A 163 15.82 -0.05 6.34
C VAL A 163 16.90 0.93 6.83
N ASN A 164 17.46 0.65 8.01
CA ASN A 164 18.62 1.36 8.46
C ASN A 164 19.85 0.85 7.68
N PRO A 165 20.50 1.67 6.84
CA PRO A 165 21.65 1.24 6.04
C PRO A 165 22.87 0.83 6.87
N LEU A 166 22.92 1.24 8.14
CA LEU A 166 23.98 0.87 9.08
C LEU A 166 23.67 -0.43 9.85
N SER A 167 22.50 -1.01 9.67
CA SER A 167 22.09 -2.25 10.33
C SER A 167 22.34 -3.45 9.42
N LEU A 168 22.91 -4.52 9.97
CA LEU A 168 23.05 -5.80 9.28
C LEU A 168 21.69 -6.52 9.11
N THR A 169 20.67 -6.07 9.83
CA THR A 169 19.30 -6.59 9.74
C THR A 169 18.47 -5.71 8.84
N LYS A 170 17.56 -6.32 8.07
CA LYS A 170 16.58 -5.59 7.22
C LYS A 170 15.39 -5.09 8.02
N ASN A 171 15.62 -4.62 9.26
CA ASN A 171 14.56 -4.09 10.10
C ASN A 171 14.12 -2.69 9.64
N PRO A 172 12.83 -2.36 9.75
CA PRO A 172 12.34 -1.03 9.44
C PRO A 172 13.04 0.07 10.25
N LEU A 173 13.21 1.24 9.65
CA LEU A 173 13.63 2.43 10.38
C LEU A 173 12.65 2.70 11.53
N SER A 174 13.18 3.00 12.71
CA SER A 174 12.43 3.35 13.90
C SER A 174 12.64 4.81 14.30
N GLY A 175 11.85 5.29 15.25
CA GLY A 175 11.90 6.64 15.77
C GLY A 175 10.77 7.53 15.22
N ASN A 176 10.80 8.81 15.57
CA ASN A 176 9.87 9.82 15.08
C ASN A 176 10.13 10.16 13.60
N ILE A 177 9.20 10.88 13.01
CA ILE A 177 9.23 11.17 11.56
C ILE A 177 10.43 12.03 11.17
N GLU A 178 10.86 12.96 12.02
CA GLU A 178 12.00 13.84 11.78
C GLU A 178 13.31 13.04 11.71
N ASN A 179 13.53 12.12 12.66
CA ASN A 179 14.68 11.23 12.66
C ASN A 179 14.73 10.33 11.42
N ARG A 180 13.57 9.86 10.96
CA ARG A 180 13.46 9.06 9.73
C ARG A 180 13.79 9.91 8.51
N LEU A 181 13.25 11.13 8.41
CA LEU A 181 13.55 12.07 7.33
C LEU A 181 15.05 12.40 7.24
N GLN A 182 15.72 12.58 8.38
CA GLN A 182 17.16 12.78 8.41
C GLN A 182 17.95 11.57 7.89
N LYS A 183 17.52 10.35 8.22
CA LYS A 183 18.17 9.11 7.79
C LYS A 183 17.90 8.80 6.29
N VAL A 184 16.68 9.01 5.83
CA VAL A 184 16.30 8.79 4.41
C VAL A 184 16.88 9.91 3.53
N GLY A 185 16.96 11.13 4.03
CA GLY A 185 17.55 12.27 3.33
C GLY A 185 16.66 12.94 2.29
N GLN A 186 15.46 12.41 2.03
CA GLN A 186 14.52 12.88 1.02
C GLN A 186 13.07 12.70 1.51
N SER A 187 12.11 13.34 0.84
CA SER A 187 10.69 13.08 1.08
C SER A 187 10.37 11.62 0.81
N PHE A 188 9.61 11.00 1.71
CA PHE A 188 9.30 9.57 1.60
C PHE A 188 7.91 9.20 2.09
N SER A 189 7.43 8.02 1.69
CA SER A 189 6.24 7.40 2.23
C SER A 189 6.43 5.89 2.32
N GLN A 190 6.02 5.33 3.45
CA GLN A 190 6.08 3.89 3.72
C GLN A 190 4.83 3.41 4.44
N GLY A 191 4.56 2.09 4.35
CA GLY A 191 3.58 1.32 5.10
C GLY A 191 4.18 0.57 6.27
N HIS A 192 3.80 -0.70 6.41
CA HIS A 192 4.29 -1.72 7.33
C HIS A 192 4.07 -1.42 8.82
N GLN A 193 4.40 -0.26 9.28
CA GLN A 193 4.20 0.13 10.68
C GLN A 193 2.79 0.67 10.86
N GLN A 194 2.03 0.02 11.71
CA GLN A 194 0.60 0.28 11.93
C GLN A 194 0.38 1.53 12.79
N VAL A 195 1.02 2.62 12.38
CA VAL A 195 0.95 3.94 13.00
C VAL A 195 0.68 4.97 11.92
N TYR A 196 0.19 6.14 12.32
CA TYR A 196 0.13 7.32 11.45
C TYR A 196 1.13 8.35 11.96
N GLN A 197 2.18 8.59 11.18
CA GLN A 197 3.15 9.66 11.42
C GLN A 197 3.33 10.46 10.13
N HIS A 198 3.08 11.75 10.20
CA HIS A 198 3.30 12.68 9.10
C HIS A 198 4.00 13.92 9.62
N GLY A 199 5.06 14.34 8.95
CA GLY A 199 5.82 15.51 9.39
C GLY A 199 6.74 16.04 8.31
N MET A 200 7.36 17.17 8.61
CA MET A 200 8.20 17.91 7.67
C MET A 200 9.46 18.43 8.37
N ILE A 201 10.59 18.36 7.68
CA ILE A 201 11.82 19.07 8.02
C ILE A 201 12.25 19.95 6.83
N HIS A 202 13.18 20.84 7.04
CA HIS A 202 13.82 21.60 5.96
C HIS A 202 15.29 21.20 5.85
N ASP A 203 15.80 21.15 4.62
CA ASP A 203 17.25 21.04 4.41
C ASP A 203 17.96 22.38 4.59
N ALA A 204 19.28 22.39 4.44
CA ALA A 204 20.11 23.59 4.62
C ALA A 204 19.78 24.74 3.63
N LEU A 205 19.08 24.44 2.54
CA LEU A 205 18.62 25.43 1.57
C LEU A 205 17.18 25.88 1.82
N GLY A 206 16.55 25.45 2.93
CA GLY A 206 15.18 25.76 3.28
C GLY A 206 14.14 24.96 2.47
N ARG A 207 14.54 23.92 1.73
CA ARG A 207 13.60 23.10 0.95
C ARG A 207 12.90 22.09 1.84
N PRO A 208 11.56 22.00 1.80
CA PRO A 208 10.82 21.07 2.65
C PRO A 208 11.04 19.62 2.22
N LYS A 209 11.15 18.73 3.19
CA LYS A 209 11.12 17.28 3.03
C LYS A 209 10.03 16.71 3.90
N LEU A 210 9.11 15.95 3.32
CA LEU A 210 7.94 15.40 4.01
C LEU A 210 8.07 13.89 4.17
N GLY A 211 7.78 13.41 5.38
CA GLY A 211 7.75 11.98 5.69
C GLY A 211 6.34 11.52 6.02
N LEU A 212 5.98 10.35 5.52
CA LEU A 212 4.74 9.67 5.86
C LEU A 212 5.04 8.21 6.21
N VAL A 213 4.61 7.81 7.40
CA VAL A 213 4.56 6.41 7.83
C VAL A 213 3.10 6.10 8.14
N TRP A 214 2.49 5.23 7.36
CA TRP A 214 1.09 4.85 7.55
C TRP A 214 0.87 3.43 7.00
N GLY A 215 0.70 2.47 7.91
CA GLY A 215 0.56 1.05 7.59
C GLY A 215 -0.82 0.50 7.88
N THR A 216 -1.90 1.31 7.78
CA THR A 216 -3.25 0.85 8.12
C THR A 216 -4.32 1.41 7.18
N CYS A 217 -4.91 0.51 6.37
CA CYS A 217 -6.05 0.80 5.52
C CYS A 217 -7.03 -0.40 5.55
N TYR A 218 -7.43 -0.81 6.76
CA TYR A 218 -8.35 -1.93 6.99
C TYR A 218 -9.14 -1.74 8.29
N GLU A 219 -10.25 -2.46 8.44
CA GLU A 219 -11.21 -2.24 9.54
C GLU A 219 -11.22 -3.36 10.59
N HIS A 220 -10.58 -4.49 10.30
CA HIS A 220 -10.51 -5.58 11.27
C HIS A 220 -9.39 -5.35 12.30
N ASP A 221 -9.59 -5.87 13.49
CA ASP A 221 -8.57 -5.87 14.53
C ASP A 221 -7.53 -6.98 14.28
N GLU A 222 -6.31 -6.70 14.70
CA GLU A 222 -5.22 -7.68 14.71
C GLU A 222 -5.02 -8.19 16.14
N ASP A 223 -5.19 -9.50 16.36
CA ASP A 223 -5.16 -10.12 17.68
C ASP A 223 -3.85 -9.84 18.44
N TYR A 224 -2.73 -9.79 17.70
CA TYR A 224 -1.41 -9.56 18.28
C TYR A 224 -1.15 -8.12 18.74
N LEU A 225 -1.96 -7.15 18.33
CA LEU A 225 -1.79 -5.74 18.68
C LEU A 225 -2.46 -5.36 20.01
N GLY A 226 -3.51 -6.09 20.40
CA GLY A 226 -4.34 -5.74 21.53
C GLY A 226 -5.08 -4.40 21.36
N PRO A 227 -5.88 -3.95 22.36
CA PRO A 227 -6.78 -2.79 22.22
C PRO A 227 -6.06 -1.47 21.90
N GLN A 228 -4.87 -1.24 22.46
CA GLN A 228 -4.13 0.01 22.22
C GLN A 228 -3.55 0.06 20.80
N GLY A 229 -3.05 -1.07 20.29
CA GLY A 229 -2.52 -1.16 18.93
C GLY A 229 -3.61 -1.10 17.86
N ASN A 230 -4.81 -1.56 18.18
CA ASN A 230 -5.98 -1.50 17.29
C ASN A 230 -6.68 -0.13 17.33
N ALA A 231 -6.39 0.74 18.31
CA ALA A 231 -6.86 2.13 18.33
C ALA A 231 -6.01 2.99 17.38
N ARG A 232 -6.20 2.83 16.06
CA ARG A 232 -5.40 3.44 15.01
C ARG A 232 -6.22 4.30 14.05
N PHE A 233 -5.56 5.07 13.21
CA PHE A 233 -6.18 5.86 12.16
C PHE A 233 -6.07 5.13 10.82
N ASP A 234 -7.18 4.58 10.34
CA ASP A 234 -7.26 3.81 9.10
C ASP A 234 -7.76 4.70 7.94
N GLY A 235 -7.07 4.64 6.81
CA GLY A 235 -7.43 5.47 5.67
C GLY A 235 -6.39 5.54 4.58
N VAL A 236 -6.47 6.60 3.76
CA VAL A 236 -5.56 6.85 2.63
C VAL A 236 -5.08 8.31 2.63
N MET A 237 -3.94 8.58 1.99
CA MET A 237 -3.42 9.94 1.83
C MET A 237 -3.57 10.41 0.39
N MET A 238 -4.41 11.44 0.17
CA MET A 238 -4.34 12.21 -1.07
C MET A 238 -3.25 13.28 -0.93
N LYS A 239 -2.28 13.26 -1.82
CA LYS A 239 -1.22 14.25 -1.93
C LYS A 239 -1.52 15.16 -3.11
N ASN A 240 -1.83 16.40 -2.83
CA ASN A 240 -2.10 17.42 -3.84
C ASN A 240 -0.84 18.24 -4.09
N GLU A 241 -0.77 18.89 -5.24
CA GLU A 241 0.33 19.80 -5.60
C GLU A 241 1.71 19.15 -5.54
N VAL A 242 1.81 17.85 -5.87
CA VAL A 242 3.08 17.14 -5.81
C VAL A 242 4.08 17.75 -6.80
N SER A 243 5.22 18.18 -6.28
CA SER A 243 6.33 18.74 -7.08
C SER A 243 7.63 18.67 -6.29
N ASN A 244 8.68 18.09 -6.87
CA ASN A 244 10.01 18.02 -6.27
C ASN A 244 10.03 17.52 -4.82
N GLY A 245 9.19 16.53 -4.49
CA GLY A 245 9.10 15.96 -3.16
C GLY A 245 8.19 16.70 -2.18
N PHE A 246 7.72 17.90 -2.51
CA PHE A 246 6.70 18.62 -1.73
C PHE A 246 5.30 18.16 -2.13
N TYR A 247 4.37 18.18 -1.18
CA TYR A 247 2.94 17.98 -1.41
C TYR A 247 2.08 18.57 -0.28
N CYS A 248 0.83 18.92 -0.62
CA CYS A 248 -0.21 19.22 0.34
C CYS A 248 -0.98 17.93 0.67
N GLY A 249 -0.73 17.36 1.85
CA GLY A 249 -1.35 16.09 2.27
C GLY A 249 -2.78 16.27 2.78
N MET A 250 -3.68 15.39 2.34
CA MET A 250 -5.06 15.31 2.80
C MET A 250 -5.34 13.86 3.25
N PRO A 251 -5.22 13.55 4.54
CA PRO A 251 -5.58 12.25 5.08
C PRO A 251 -7.10 12.08 5.05
N LEU A 252 -7.57 10.93 4.60
CA LEU A 252 -8.99 10.59 4.47
C LEU A 252 -9.24 9.28 5.21
N SER A 253 -10.07 9.32 6.26
CA SER A 253 -10.42 8.11 7.02
C SER A 253 -11.33 7.17 6.23
N LEU A 254 -11.27 5.87 6.53
CA LEU A 254 -12.18 4.90 5.92
C LEU A 254 -13.65 5.23 6.21
N ASN A 255 -13.98 5.71 7.40
CA ASN A 255 -15.35 6.13 7.75
C ASN A 255 -15.84 7.24 6.83
N TYR A 256 -15.05 8.31 6.65
CA TYR A 256 -15.39 9.39 5.71
C TYR A 256 -15.56 8.87 4.27
N LEU A 257 -14.66 7.97 3.83
CA LEU A 257 -14.72 7.42 2.48
C LEU A 257 -15.96 6.57 2.27
N LYS A 258 -16.34 5.74 3.23
CA LYS A 258 -17.57 4.93 3.16
C LYS A 258 -18.81 5.82 3.13
N GLU A 259 -18.90 6.79 4.02
CA GLU A 259 -20.04 7.71 4.04
C GLU A 259 -20.21 8.47 2.72
N LYS A 260 -19.10 8.89 2.11
CA LYS A 260 -19.15 9.70 0.88
C LYS A 260 -19.32 8.89 -0.38
N TYR A 261 -18.80 7.67 -0.45
CA TYR A 261 -18.61 6.96 -1.72
C TYR A 261 -19.30 5.58 -1.79
N LEU A 262 -19.92 5.09 -0.72
CA LEU A 262 -20.78 3.90 -0.74
C LEU A 262 -22.24 4.28 -0.64
#